data_b5adcf7addcea50887832de0c7f308d5
#
_entry.id   b5adcf7addcea50887832de0c7f308d5
#
_cell.length_a   1.000
_cell.length_b   1.000
_cell.length_c   1.000
_cell.angle_alpha   90.00
_cell.angle_beta   90.00
_cell.angle_gamma   90.00
#
_symmetry.space_group_name_H-M   'P 1'
#
loop_
_entity.id
_entity.type
_entity.pdbx_description
1 polymer ?
#
loop_
_entity_poly.entity_id
_entity_poly.type
_entity_poly.pdbx_seq_one_letter_code
_entity_poly.pdbx_strand_id
1 'polypeptide(L)'
;MPSLCAGDFADRAENLLIFGLPGRGKTHFAAAVGYELVQRERHVLFTPTYRIVGQLLRAKRDLELERELRRLDRFDVLILDDLGYVQQSREEMEVLFTLLAERYERRSVVITSNLVFSEWDQIFKDPMTTAAAIDRVVHHSLIIEFGKEINSHRAEEAQRAQRQPAAPEAA
;
A
#
# COMPACT_ATOMS: atom_id res chain seq x y z
N MET A 1 -9.41 1.43 -17.47
CA MET A 1 -8.23 2.24 -17.16
C MET A 1 -8.52 3.75 -17.11
N PRO A 2 -9.36 4.38 -17.98
CA PRO A 2 -9.62 5.83 -17.91
C PRO A 2 -10.15 6.32 -16.56
N SER A 3 -10.99 5.56 -15.87
CA SER A 3 -11.60 5.93 -14.59
C SER A 3 -10.65 6.01 -13.40
N LEU A 4 -9.58 5.19 -13.38
CA LEU A 4 -8.57 5.24 -12.32
C LEU A 4 -7.73 6.51 -12.40
N CYS A 5 -7.31 6.88 -13.61
CA CYS A 5 -6.57 8.13 -13.85
C CYS A 5 -7.46 9.36 -13.71
N ALA A 6 -8.78 9.23 -13.88
CA ALA A 6 -9.73 10.31 -13.62
C ALA A 6 -9.87 10.66 -12.13
N GLY A 7 -9.51 9.73 -11.22
CA GLY A 7 -9.62 9.94 -9.78
C GLY A 7 -11.03 9.74 -9.22
N ASP A 8 -11.96 9.24 -10.04
CA ASP A 8 -13.37 9.05 -9.66
C ASP A 8 -13.55 8.14 -8.44
N PHE A 9 -12.63 7.19 -8.23
CA PHE A 9 -12.63 6.32 -7.07
C PHE A 9 -12.41 7.11 -5.76
N ALA A 10 -11.57 8.14 -5.80
CA ALA A 10 -11.31 8.99 -4.65
C ALA A 10 -12.52 9.86 -4.29
N ASP A 11 -13.31 10.28 -5.30
CA ASP A 11 -14.55 11.05 -5.07
C ASP A 11 -15.63 10.20 -4.41
N ARG A 12 -15.62 8.89 -4.65
CA ARG A 12 -16.56 7.94 -4.06
C ARG A 12 -16.04 7.26 -2.78
N ALA A 13 -14.91 7.71 -2.25
CA ALA A 13 -14.22 7.08 -1.13
C ALA A 13 -13.97 5.56 -1.33
N GLU A 14 -13.82 5.13 -2.60
CA GLU A 14 -13.46 3.77 -2.95
C GLU A 14 -11.96 3.53 -2.76
N ASN A 15 -11.58 2.31 -2.42
CA ASN A 15 -10.19 1.91 -2.27
C ASN A 15 -9.63 1.31 -3.56
N LEU A 16 -8.32 1.30 -3.71
CA LEU A 16 -7.62 0.63 -4.78
C LEU A 16 -6.61 -0.38 -4.21
N LEU A 17 -6.80 -1.65 -4.54
CA LEU A 17 -5.97 -2.74 -4.05
C LEU A 17 -5.17 -3.32 -5.19
N ILE A 18 -3.86 -3.36 -5.02
CA ILE A 18 -2.91 -3.76 -6.07
C ILE A 18 -2.10 -4.95 -5.56
N PHE A 19 -2.40 -6.12 -6.09
CA PHE A 19 -1.75 -7.37 -5.73
C PHE A 19 -0.79 -7.86 -6.80
N GLY A 20 0.18 -8.65 -6.39
CA GLY A 20 1.09 -9.32 -7.31
C GLY A 20 2.44 -9.62 -6.68
N LEU A 21 3.19 -10.51 -7.29
CA LEU A 21 4.51 -10.91 -6.83
C LEU A 21 5.51 -9.73 -6.75
N PRO A 22 6.57 -9.84 -5.94
CA PRO A 22 7.63 -8.84 -5.89
C PRO A 22 8.21 -8.54 -7.29
N GLY A 23 8.57 -7.27 -7.54
CA GLY A 23 9.16 -6.85 -8.80
C GLY A 23 8.21 -6.70 -10.00
N ARG A 24 6.90 -6.86 -9.80
CA ARG A 24 5.89 -6.75 -10.86
C ARG A 24 5.41 -5.32 -11.15
N GLY A 25 5.99 -4.31 -10.53
CA GLY A 25 5.67 -2.92 -10.84
C GLY A 25 4.52 -2.32 -10.02
N LYS A 26 4.01 -3.00 -8.97
CA LYS A 26 2.92 -2.48 -8.11
C LYS A 26 3.19 -1.08 -7.58
N THR A 27 4.37 -0.88 -6.98
CA THR A 27 4.82 0.40 -6.42
C THR A 27 4.85 1.50 -7.49
N HIS A 28 5.37 1.19 -8.69
CA HIS A 28 5.39 2.13 -9.81
C HIS A 28 3.99 2.50 -10.27
N PHE A 29 3.10 1.51 -10.36
CA PHE A 29 1.72 1.75 -10.73
C PHE A 29 0.99 2.62 -9.68
N ALA A 30 1.15 2.30 -8.39
CA ALA A 30 0.59 3.10 -7.31
C ALA A 30 1.14 4.54 -7.30
N ALA A 31 2.44 4.71 -7.57
CA ALA A 31 3.07 6.03 -7.70
C ALA A 31 2.52 6.81 -8.91
N ALA A 32 2.31 6.16 -10.05
CA ALA A 32 1.70 6.78 -11.22
C ALA A 32 0.26 7.24 -10.96
N VAL A 33 -0.55 6.41 -10.29
CA VAL A 33 -1.90 6.81 -9.85
C VAL A 33 -1.83 8.02 -8.91
N GLY A 34 -0.93 8.00 -7.94
CA GLY A 34 -0.74 9.12 -7.01
C GLY A 34 -0.33 10.40 -7.72
N TYR A 35 0.57 10.30 -8.70
CA TYR A 35 0.99 11.44 -9.51
C TYR A 35 -0.19 12.06 -10.30
N GLU A 36 -1.00 11.24 -10.96
CA GLU A 36 -2.18 11.70 -11.69
C GLU A 36 -3.21 12.38 -10.77
N LEU A 37 -3.40 11.88 -9.55
CA LEU A 37 -4.27 12.48 -8.54
C LEU A 37 -3.75 13.88 -8.11
N VAL A 38 -2.44 14.00 -7.89
CA VAL A 38 -1.81 15.29 -7.55
C VAL A 38 -1.96 16.30 -8.69
N GLN A 39 -1.82 15.90 -9.96
CA GLN A 39 -2.07 16.76 -11.12
C GLN A 39 -3.53 17.27 -11.17
N ARG A 40 -4.43 16.61 -10.46
CA ARG A 40 -5.84 16.98 -10.31
C ARG A 40 -6.14 17.66 -8.97
N GLU A 41 -5.12 18.26 -8.36
CA GLU A 41 -5.22 19.03 -7.12
C GLU A 41 -5.67 18.19 -5.89
N ARG A 42 -5.51 16.84 -5.93
CA ARG A 42 -5.79 15.98 -4.78
C ARG A 42 -4.59 15.94 -3.84
N HIS A 43 -4.88 15.95 -2.54
CA HIS A 43 -3.86 15.75 -1.53
C HIS A 43 -3.58 14.26 -1.37
N VAL A 44 -2.40 13.83 -1.76
CA VAL A 44 -1.97 12.43 -1.72
C VAL A 44 -0.75 12.27 -0.81
N LEU A 45 -0.78 11.28 0.07
CA LEU A 45 0.39 10.84 0.81
C LEU A 45 0.79 9.44 0.33
N PHE A 46 1.99 9.33 -0.26
CA PHE A 46 2.62 8.06 -0.58
C PHE A 46 3.62 7.68 0.51
N THR A 47 3.45 6.52 1.11
CA THR A 47 4.33 6.06 2.20
C THR A 47 4.43 4.54 2.24
N PRO A 48 5.62 3.98 2.54
CA PRO A 48 5.71 2.57 2.90
C PRO A 48 4.88 2.27 4.15
N THR A 49 4.17 1.14 4.15
CA THR A 49 3.26 0.77 5.25
C THR A 49 3.96 0.72 6.61
N TYR A 50 5.19 0.17 6.67
CA TYR A 50 5.94 0.09 7.94
C TYR A 50 6.23 1.47 8.54
N ARG A 51 6.41 2.49 7.70
CA ARG A 51 6.71 3.85 8.16
C ARG A 51 5.51 4.50 8.82
N ILE A 52 4.34 4.40 8.19
CA ILE A 52 3.10 4.97 8.76
C ILE A 52 2.69 4.23 10.03
N VAL A 53 2.82 2.90 10.06
CA VAL A 53 2.55 2.09 11.25
C VAL A 53 3.47 2.50 12.40
N GLY A 54 4.77 2.64 12.17
CA GLY A 54 5.72 3.11 13.19
C GLY A 54 5.41 4.52 13.69
N GLN A 55 4.90 5.40 12.83
CA GLN A 55 4.48 6.76 13.20
C GLN A 55 3.23 6.73 14.08
N LEU A 56 2.21 5.96 13.71
CA LEU A 56 0.98 5.80 14.50
C LEU A 56 1.26 5.13 15.85
N LEU A 57 2.15 4.15 15.89
CA LEU A 57 2.54 3.48 17.13
C LEU A 57 3.23 4.44 18.11
N ARG A 58 4.12 5.32 17.61
CA ARG A 58 4.71 6.38 18.43
C ARG A 58 3.63 7.33 18.94
N ALA A 59 2.75 7.82 18.06
CA ALA A 59 1.66 8.70 18.45
C ALA A 59 0.73 8.05 19.49
N LYS A 60 0.49 6.74 19.41
CA LYS A 60 -0.28 5.99 20.41
C LYS A 60 0.43 5.99 21.77
N ARG A 61 1.74 5.75 21.81
CA ARG A 61 2.53 5.78 23.05
C ARG A 61 2.57 7.17 23.69
N ASP A 62 2.60 8.21 22.85
CA ASP A 62 2.62 9.61 23.28
C ASP A 62 1.22 10.16 23.61
N LEU A 63 0.16 9.33 23.56
CA LEU A 63 -1.25 9.68 23.74
C LEU A 63 -1.76 10.72 22.72
N GLU A 64 -1.16 10.77 21.54
CA GLU A 64 -1.48 11.69 20.44
C GLU A 64 -2.08 11.01 19.21
N LEU A 65 -2.50 9.74 19.32
CA LEU A 65 -2.99 8.94 18.18
C LEU A 65 -4.12 9.65 17.41
N GLU A 66 -5.11 10.20 18.12
CA GLU A 66 -6.22 10.92 17.49
C GLU A 66 -5.77 12.15 16.70
N ARG A 67 -4.80 12.88 17.23
CA ARG A 67 -4.22 14.05 16.55
C ARG A 67 -3.54 13.63 15.25
N GLU A 68 -2.82 12.52 15.28
CA GLU A 68 -2.14 11.98 14.13
C GLU A 68 -3.13 11.44 13.07
N LEU A 69 -4.17 10.73 13.48
CA LEU A 69 -5.24 10.29 12.58
C LEU A 69 -5.94 11.48 11.91
N ARG A 70 -6.26 12.54 12.66
CA ARG A 70 -6.80 13.79 12.07
C ARG A 70 -5.85 14.46 11.09
N ARG A 71 -4.53 14.39 11.32
CA ARG A 71 -3.51 14.89 10.38
C ARG A 71 -3.54 14.11 9.07
N LEU A 72 -3.64 12.78 9.17
CA LEU A 72 -3.71 11.89 8.01
C LEU A 72 -5.04 12.03 7.25
N ASP A 73 -6.12 12.39 7.92
CA ASP A 73 -7.44 12.62 7.30
C ASP A 73 -7.48 13.85 6.38
N ARG A 74 -6.46 14.72 6.41
CA ARG A 74 -6.31 15.83 5.47
C ARG A 74 -5.96 15.39 4.05
N PHE A 75 -5.42 14.17 3.89
CA PHE A 75 -5.11 13.62 2.59
C PHE A 75 -6.34 12.94 2.00
N ASP A 76 -6.70 13.29 0.77
CA ASP A 76 -7.80 12.64 0.06
C ASP A 76 -7.51 11.16 -0.17
N VAL A 77 -6.26 10.84 -0.49
CA VAL A 77 -5.80 9.48 -0.73
C VAL A 77 -4.51 9.18 0.04
N LEU A 78 -4.48 8.06 0.77
CA LEU A 78 -3.27 7.47 1.32
C LEU A 78 -2.84 6.30 0.44
N ILE A 79 -1.58 6.30 0.02
CA ILE A 79 -0.97 5.17 -0.68
C ILE A 79 -0.05 4.46 0.30
N LEU A 80 -0.48 3.27 0.73
CA LEU A 80 0.24 2.38 1.64
C LEU A 80 0.97 1.33 0.82
N ASP A 81 2.26 1.54 0.61
CA ASP A 81 3.08 0.64 -0.21
C ASP A 81 3.64 -0.51 0.62
N ASP A 82 3.69 -1.69 0.00
CA ASP A 82 4.23 -2.94 0.57
C ASP A 82 3.55 -3.38 1.89
N LEU A 83 2.22 -3.47 1.90
CA LEU A 83 1.51 -4.11 3.01
C LEU A 83 1.86 -5.61 3.06
N GLY A 84 2.31 -6.08 4.23
CA GLY A 84 2.65 -7.49 4.46
C GLY A 84 4.12 -7.85 4.26
N TYR A 85 4.99 -6.88 3.98
CA TYR A 85 6.43 -7.15 3.79
C TYR A 85 7.16 -7.51 5.10
N VAL A 86 6.66 -7.05 6.25
CA VAL A 86 7.27 -7.30 7.57
C VAL A 86 6.24 -7.90 8.51
N GLN A 87 6.64 -8.93 9.27
CA GLN A 87 5.82 -9.41 10.39
C GLN A 87 5.67 -8.30 11.41
N GLN A 88 4.44 -7.89 11.65
CA GLN A 88 4.13 -6.80 12.55
C GLN A 88 3.73 -7.33 13.94
N SER A 89 3.99 -6.55 14.97
CA SER A 89 3.51 -6.84 16.31
C SER A 89 1.99 -6.63 16.40
N ARG A 90 1.36 -7.14 17.47
CA ARG A 90 -0.07 -6.90 17.71
C ARG A 90 -0.41 -5.43 17.80
N GLU A 91 0.44 -4.62 18.42
CA GLU A 91 0.23 -3.18 18.58
C GLU A 91 0.31 -2.43 17.23
N GLU A 92 1.22 -2.85 16.36
CA GLU A 92 1.34 -2.31 14.99
C GLU A 92 0.11 -2.63 14.16
N MET A 93 -0.43 -3.82 14.30
CA MET A 93 -1.68 -4.22 13.64
C MET A 93 -2.87 -3.41 14.12
N GLU A 94 -2.95 -3.17 15.41
CA GLU A 94 -4.04 -2.40 16.01
C GLU A 94 -4.08 -0.97 15.48
N VAL A 95 -2.93 -0.29 15.39
CA VAL A 95 -2.89 1.09 14.86
C VAL A 95 -3.14 1.14 13.35
N LEU A 96 -2.70 0.13 12.59
CA LEU A 96 -3.04 0.02 11.17
C LEU A 96 -4.54 -0.20 10.97
N PHE A 97 -5.13 -1.12 11.72
CA PHE A 97 -6.56 -1.37 11.70
C PHE A 97 -7.36 -0.12 12.05
N THR A 98 -6.94 0.63 13.09
CA THR A 98 -7.55 1.89 13.47
C THR A 98 -7.51 2.90 12.32
N LEU A 99 -6.37 3.04 11.63
CA LEU A 99 -6.26 3.92 10.47
C LEU A 99 -7.24 3.52 9.35
N LEU A 100 -7.31 2.24 9.01
CA LEU A 100 -8.22 1.75 7.98
C LEU A 100 -9.69 1.97 8.36
N ALA A 101 -10.05 1.75 9.63
CA ALA A 101 -11.39 1.97 10.15
C ALA A 101 -11.79 3.45 10.12
N GLU A 102 -10.90 4.37 10.48
CA GLU A 102 -11.15 5.82 10.44
C GLU A 102 -11.37 6.34 9.02
N ARG A 103 -10.76 5.72 8.03
CA ARG A 103 -10.90 6.13 6.62
C ARG A 103 -12.06 5.44 5.89
N TYR A 104 -12.61 4.38 6.47
CA TYR A 104 -13.70 3.62 5.85
C TYR A 104 -14.87 4.53 5.45
N GLU A 105 -15.31 4.44 4.19
CA GLU A 105 -16.38 5.25 3.56
C GLU A 105 -16.18 6.78 3.63
N ARG A 106 -15.02 7.25 4.04
CA ARG A 106 -14.73 8.69 4.17
C ARG A 106 -13.62 9.16 3.23
N ARG A 107 -12.58 8.37 3.11
CA ARG A 107 -11.38 8.70 2.34
C ARG A 107 -10.77 7.45 1.73
N SER A 108 -10.24 7.56 0.54
CA SER A 108 -9.65 6.42 -0.16
C SER A 108 -8.29 5.99 0.38
N VAL A 109 -8.05 4.68 0.28
CA VAL A 109 -6.74 4.09 0.52
C VAL A 109 -6.33 3.31 -0.72
N VAL A 110 -5.10 3.51 -1.18
CA VAL A 110 -4.45 2.66 -2.18
C VAL A 110 -3.47 1.75 -1.45
N ILE A 111 -3.60 0.44 -1.63
CA ILE A 111 -2.73 -0.54 -0.96
C ILE A 111 -2.03 -1.38 -2.01
N THR A 112 -0.71 -1.48 -1.92
CA THR A 112 0.04 -2.50 -2.65
C THR A 112 0.42 -3.63 -1.72
N SER A 113 0.27 -4.88 -2.16
CA SER A 113 0.64 -6.06 -1.39
C SER A 113 1.15 -7.19 -2.29
N ASN A 114 2.09 -7.96 -1.78
CA ASN A 114 2.49 -9.24 -2.37
C ASN A 114 1.68 -10.42 -1.82
N LEU A 115 0.90 -10.20 -0.75
CA LEU A 115 0.02 -11.18 -0.15
C LEU A 115 -1.41 -10.94 -0.64
N VAL A 116 -2.08 -11.98 -1.11
CA VAL A 116 -3.51 -11.96 -1.41
C VAL A 116 -4.34 -12.02 -0.12
N PHE A 117 -5.62 -11.69 -0.18
CA PHE A 117 -6.48 -11.62 1.02
C PHE A 117 -6.47 -12.89 1.88
N SER A 118 -6.39 -14.08 1.27
CA SER A 118 -6.31 -15.35 1.99
C SER A 118 -5.06 -15.51 2.84
N GLU A 119 -4.07 -14.65 2.66
CA GLU A 119 -2.81 -14.64 3.40
C GLU A 119 -2.71 -13.46 4.39
N TRP A 120 -3.73 -12.62 4.48
CA TRP A 120 -3.72 -11.45 5.37
C TRP A 120 -3.82 -11.80 6.86
N ASP A 121 -4.20 -13.03 7.20
CA ASP A 121 -4.06 -13.58 8.55
C ASP A 121 -2.59 -13.60 9.02
N GLN A 122 -1.63 -13.70 8.10
CA GLN A 122 -0.21 -13.54 8.40
C GLN A 122 0.14 -12.12 8.84
N ILE A 123 -0.63 -11.12 8.38
CA ILE A 123 -0.45 -9.71 8.74
C ILE A 123 -1.10 -9.43 10.10
N PHE A 124 -2.39 -9.67 10.21
CA PHE A 124 -3.19 -9.30 11.39
C PHE A 124 -3.14 -10.32 12.52
N LYS A 125 -2.66 -11.54 12.27
CA LYS A 125 -2.45 -12.62 13.26
C LYS A 125 -3.67 -13.00 14.10
N ASP A 126 -4.82 -12.42 13.84
CA ASP A 126 -6.10 -12.69 14.47
C ASP A 126 -7.18 -12.77 13.38
N PRO A 127 -7.87 -13.92 13.24
CA PRO A 127 -8.84 -14.12 12.16
C PRO A 127 -10.00 -13.12 12.18
N MET A 128 -10.45 -12.70 13.36
CA MET A 128 -11.56 -11.76 13.49
C MET A 128 -11.14 -10.35 13.05
N THR A 129 -9.97 -9.88 13.48
CA THR A 129 -9.40 -8.60 13.07
C THR A 129 -9.09 -8.60 11.57
N THR A 130 -8.56 -9.72 11.05
CA THR A 130 -8.31 -9.91 9.62
C THR A 130 -9.58 -9.78 8.81
N ALA A 131 -10.64 -10.51 9.18
CA ALA A 131 -11.93 -10.45 8.49
C ALA A 131 -12.50 -9.03 8.50
N ALA A 132 -12.45 -8.34 9.64
CA ALA A 132 -12.93 -6.98 9.77
C ALA A 132 -12.09 -5.96 8.96
N ALA A 133 -10.77 -6.16 8.87
CA ALA A 133 -9.89 -5.32 8.04
C ALA A 133 -10.17 -5.53 6.56
N ILE A 134 -10.28 -6.78 6.12
CA ILE A 134 -10.62 -7.14 4.75
C ILE A 134 -11.97 -6.55 4.37
N ASP A 135 -13.00 -6.72 5.19
CA ASP A 135 -14.34 -6.19 4.93
C ASP A 135 -14.29 -4.67 4.68
N ARG A 136 -13.63 -3.90 5.55
CA ARG A 136 -13.52 -2.44 5.40
C ARG A 136 -12.75 -2.02 4.15
N VAL A 137 -11.71 -2.75 3.80
CA VAL A 137 -10.85 -2.38 2.68
C VAL A 137 -11.46 -2.80 1.35
N VAL A 138 -12.16 -3.94 1.31
CA VAL A 138 -12.69 -4.56 0.08
C VAL A 138 -14.09 -4.06 -0.28
N HIS A 139 -14.91 -3.71 0.70
CA HIS A 139 -16.34 -3.41 0.53
C HIS A 139 -16.61 -2.39 -0.59
N HIS A 140 -15.78 -1.38 -0.73
CA HIS A 140 -15.82 -0.41 -1.84
C HIS A 140 -14.43 -0.31 -2.44
N SER A 141 -13.99 -1.32 -3.19
CA SER A 141 -12.65 -1.32 -3.76
C SER A 141 -12.60 -1.76 -5.21
N LEU A 142 -11.62 -1.20 -5.92
CA LEU A 142 -11.13 -1.68 -7.19
C LEU A 142 -9.91 -2.56 -6.92
N ILE A 143 -9.92 -3.79 -7.46
CA ILE A 143 -8.85 -4.75 -7.26
C ILE A 143 -8.11 -4.95 -8.58
N ILE A 144 -6.80 -4.78 -8.55
CA ILE A 144 -5.90 -5.04 -9.67
C ILE A 144 -4.90 -6.10 -9.26
N GLU A 145 -4.81 -7.15 -10.04
CA GLU A 145 -3.83 -8.22 -9.86
C GLU A 145 -2.81 -8.21 -10.99
N PHE A 146 -1.54 -8.08 -10.64
CA PHE A 146 -0.42 -8.22 -11.57
C PHE A 146 -0.07 -9.70 -11.73
N GLY A 147 -0.50 -10.30 -12.83
CA GLY A 147 -0.39 -11.73 -13.09
C GLY A 147 1.04 -12.26 -13.23
N LYS A 148 1.17 -13.58 -13.23
CA LYS A 148 2.46 -14.29 -13.32
C LYS A 148 3.16 -14.16 -14.69
N GLU A 149 2.46 -13.73 -15.72
CA GLU A 149 2.96 -13.68 -17.10
C GLU A 149 3.88 -12.48 -17.39
N ILE A 150 3.89 -11.46 -16.51
CA ILE A 150 4.80 -10.33 -16.64
C ILE A 150 6.13 -10.67 -15.95
N ASN A 151 7.21 -10.73 -16.70
CA ASN A 151 8.55 -10.94 -16.15
C ASN A 151 8.89 -9.85 -15.11
N SER A 152 9.48 -10.26 -13.99
CA SER A 152 9.87 -9.32 -12.94
C SER A 152 11.02 -8.44 -13.44
N HIS A 153 10.85 -7.13 -13.46
CA HIS A 153 11.88 -6.18 -13.83
C HIS A 153 13.16 -6.36 -13.00
N ARG A 154 13.02 -6.65 -11.71
CA ARG A 154 14.17 -6.95 -10.82
C ARG A 154 14.89 -8.24 -11.20
N ALA A 155 14.17 -9.26 -11.65
CA ALA A 155 14.78 -10.51 -12.12
C ALA A 155 15.53 -10.29 -13.43
N GLU A 156 15.01 -9.47 -14.33
CA GLU A 156 15.67 -9.10 -15.58
C GLU A 156 16.95 -8.27 -15.33
N GLU A 157 16.90 -7.31 -14.43
CA GLU A 157 18.07 -6.52 -14.03
C GLU A 157 19.15 -7.39 -13.37
N ALA A 158 18.77 -8.31 -12.47
CA ALA A 158 19.71 -9.24 -11.85
C ALA A 158 20.37 -10.17 -12.89
N GLN A 159 19.60 -10.65 -13.88
CA GLN A 159 20.15 -11.44 -14.98
C GLN A 159 21.06 -10.63 -15.90
N ARG A 160 20.75 -9.35 -16.15
CA ARG A 160 21.62 -8.45 -16.94
C ARG A 160 22.93 -8.17 -16.21
N ALA A 161 22.87 -7.92 -14.90
CA ALA A 161 24.07 -7.71 -14.08
C ALA A 161 25.01 -8.94 -14.05
N GLN A 162 24.45 -10.15 -14.04
CA GLN A 162 25.23 -11.40 -14.11
C GLN A 162 25.80 -11.69 -15.49
N ARG A 163 25.26 -11.10 -16.56
CA ARG A 163 25.74 -11.29 -17.95
C ARG A 163 26.77 -10.26 -18.39
N GLN A 164 27.03 -9.21 -17.62
CA GLN A 164 28.12 -8.30 -17.90
C GLN A 164 29.44 -8.95 -17.46
N PRO A 165 30.35 -9.29 -18.39
CA PRO A 165 31.69 -9.79 -18.02
C PRO A 165 32.43 -8.71 -17.24
N ALA A 166 33.10 -9.11 -16.18
CA ALA A 166 34.00 -8.22 -15.45
C ALA A 166 34.96 -7.54 -16.44
N ALA A 167 35.03 -6.20 -16.38
CA ALA A 167 36.00 -5.47 -17.17
C ALA A 167 37.42 -6.01 -16.87
N PRO A 168 38.26 -6.25 -17.86
CA PRO A 168 39.63 -6.72 -17.61
C PRO A 168 40.35 -5.66 -16.78
N GLU A 169 40.91 -6.08 -15.64
CA GLU A 169 41.84 -5.25 -14.88
C GLU A 169 42.97 -4.84 -15.82
N ALA A 170 43.10 -3.53 -15.99
CA ALA A 170 44.23 -2.97 -16.74
C ALA A 170 45.51 -3.20 -15.95
N ALA A 171 46.40 -4.00 -16.56
CA ALA A 171 47.77 -4.23 -16.09
C ALA A 171 48.63 -2.97 -16.35
#